data_eee2a799c819d2265832dfbe8408d9c1
#
_entry.id   eee2a799c819d2265832dfbe8408d9c1
#
_cell.length_a   1.000
_cell.length_b   1.000
_cell.length_c   1.000
_cell.angle_alpha   90.00
_cell.angle_beta   90.00
_cell.angle_gamma   90.00
#
_symmetry.space_group_name_H-M   'P 1'
#
loop_
_entity.id
_entity.type
_entity.pdbx_description
1 polymer ?
#
loop_
_entity_poly.entity_id
_entity_poly.type
_entity_poly.pdbx_seq_one_letter_code
_entity_poly.pdbx_strand_id
1 'polypeptide(L)'
;MTLKSHDSLSFSCVFASVGARSLTTLIGSDRVPQLHKLLHTKNRSMSDSLKRSKTKTRAIENLSARVYNQIKNLILCNEIMPGQKLHHQQLSERLGVSRTPVREALTRLVQEGYVSFLPNRGFTCKEIRLQEAEELYELREALEAFAVEKAIANLSDAALRGLRAKMHSYGRDVENRFTRERLVYDQDVHLAIAELAGNETLKNMLSHVFERIVLKRRTDGLYDPARGVTAHQEHLRLLEAMEHRDPNTAVAILRGHIQAGQKNVMSDLKQRQAIRGLRTIPKRKQD
;
A
#
# COMPACT_ATOMS: atom_id res chain seq x y z
N MET A 1 -10.33 26.80 -20.39
CA MET A 1 -9.11 26.97 -21.19
C MET A 1 -8.35 25.65 -21.18
N THR A 2 -8.54 24.87 -22.24
CA THR A 2 -8.09 23.50 -22.40
C THR A 2 -6.69 23.47 -22.99
N LEU A 3 -5.72 22.88 -22.29
CA LEU A 3 -4.41 22.55 -22.85
C LEU A 3 -4.46 21.11 -23.39
N LYS A 4 -4.39 21.02 -24.71
CA LYS A 4 -4.25 19.79 -25.48
C LYS A 4 -2.82 19.27 -25.36
N SER A 5 -2.70 17.98 -25.12
CA SER A 5 -1.50 17.17 -25.27
C SER A 5 -1.06 17.10 -26.73
N HIS A 6 0.14 17.53 -27.04
CA HIS A 6 0.90 17.19 -28.24
C HIS A 6 1.96 16.15 -27.85
N ASP A 7 1.99 15.03 -28.53
CA ASP A 7 3.00 14.55 -29.47
C ASP A 7 2.86 13.06 -29.71
N SER A 8 2.18 12.73 -30.78
CA SER A 8 2.44 11.50 -31.51
C SER A 8 2.78 11.88 -32.95
N LEU A 9 4.04 12.20 -33.18
CA LEU A 9 4.57 12.36 -34.53
C LEU A 9 4.54 10.97 -35.22
N SER A 10 3.52 10.82 -36.02
CA SER A 10 3.36 9.65 -36.89
C SER A 10 4.41 9.69 -38.00
N PHE A 11 5.17 8.61 -38.10
CA PHE A 11 6.11 8.31 -39.21
C PHE A 11 5.40 8.15 -40.57
N SER A 12 4.15 8.55 -40.71
CA SER A 12 3.34 8.48 -41.92
C SER A 12 3.53 9.63 -42.92
N CYS A 13 4.25 10.70 -42.55
CA CYS A 13 4.31 11.89 -43.43
C CYS A 13 5.54 12.00 -44.32
N VAL A 14 6.48 11.05 -44.30
CA VAL A 14 7.68 11.15 -45.14
C VAL A 14 7.51 10.47 -46.52
N PHE A 15 6.50 9.63 -46.71
CA PHE A 15 6.28 8.93 -48.01
C PHE A 15 5.22 9.54 -48.94
N ALA A 16 4.59 10.66 -48.53
CA ALA A 16 3.55 11.31 -49.35
C ALA A 16 4.07 12.34 -50.34
N SER A 17 5.37 12.65 -50.40
CA SER A 17 5.94 13.68 -51.28
C SER A 17 6.78 13.18 -52.45
N VAL A 18 6.92 11.86 -52.59
CA VAL A 18 7.56 11.30 -53.82
C VAL A 18 6.43 10.79 -54.70
N GLY A 19 6.13 11.60 -55.74
CA GLY A 19 5.03 11.33 -56.65
C GLY A 19 5.15 9.97 -57.33
N ALA A 20 4.03 9.25 -57.43
CA ALA A 20 3.90 7.92 -58.00
C ALA A 20 4.53 7.73 -59.41
N ARG A 21 4.87 8.81 -60.10
CA ARG A 21 5.51 8.81 -61.42
C ARG A 21 7.03 8.50 -61.40
N SER A 22 7.71 8.69 -60.29
CA SER A 22 9.17 8.46 -60.21
C SER A 22 9.54 6.99 -59.92
N LEU A 23 8.65 6.21 -59.34
CA LEU A 23 8.88 4.80 -58.97
C LEU A 23 8.61 3.85 -60.15
N THR A 24 7.67 4.22 -61.03
CA THR A 24 7.32 3.39 -62.21
C THR A 24 8.45 3.33 -63.24
N THR A 25 9.26 4.37 -63.31
CA THR A 25 10.40 4.46 -64.29
C THR A 25 11.62 3.65 -63.83
N LEU A 26 11.72 3.32 -62.53
CA LEU A 26 12.89 2.60 -61.98
C LEU A 26 12.71 1.10 -61.83
N ILE A 27 11.47 0.59 -61.73
CA ILE A 27 11.22 -0.82 -61.33
C ILE A 27 10.35 -1.60 -62.35
N GLY A 28 9.86 -0.99 -63.43
CA GLY A 28 8.96 -1.60 -64.41
C GLY A 28 7.52 -1.72 -63.91
N SER A 29 6.54 -1.47 -64.75
CA SER A 29 5.12 -1.41 -64.44
C SER A 29 4.53 -2.65 -63.75
N ASP A 30 5.11 -3.83 -64.02
CA ASP A 30 4.57 -5.13 -63.58
C ASP A 30 4.98 -5.53 -62.15
N ARG A 31 5.97 -4.84 -61.57
CA ARG A 31 6.49 -5.13 -60.21
C ARG A 31 5.92 -4.25 -59.13
N VAL A 32 5.30 -3.13 -59.47
CA VAL A 32 4.72 -2.17 -58.51
C VAL A 32 3.57 -2.77 -57.70
N PRO A 33 2.61 -3.53 -58.28
CA PRO A 33 1.54 -4.15 -57.49
C PRO A 33 2.03 -5.23 -56.53
N GLN A 34 3.09 -5.95 -56.88
CA GLN A 34 3.66 -6.98 -56.00
C GLN A 34 4.40 -6.35 -54.80
N LEU A 35 5.13 -5.25 -55.01
CA LEU A 35 5.80 -4.53 -53.93
C LEU A 35 4.80 -3.88 -52.97
N HIS A 36 3.70 -3.34 -53.50
CA HIS A 36 2.63 -2.77 -52.70
C HIS A 36 1.92 -3.83 -51.83
N LYS A 37 1.68 -5.04 -52.38
CA LYS A 37 1.14 -6.18 -51.64
C LYS A 37 2.08 -6.65 -50.52
N LEU A 38 3.39 -6.73 -50.80
CA LEU A 38 4.41 -7.13 -49.82
C LEU A 38 4.60 -6.12 -48.68
N LEU A 39 4.54 -4.83 -48.99
CA LEU A 39 4.61 -3.76 -47.98
C LEU A 39 3.35 -3.70 -47.09
N HIS A 40 2.15 -3.90 -47.68
CA HIS A 40 0.91 -3.97 -46.92
C HIS A 40 0.82 -5.21 -46.03
N THR A 41 1.27 -6.37 -46.48
CA THR A 41 1.30 -7.60 -45.67
C THR A 41 2.32 -7.50 -44.52
N LYS A 42 3.52 -6.96 -44.75
CA LYS A 42 4.53 -6.73 -43.72
C LYS A 42 4.04 -5.70 -42.65
N ASN A 43 3.45 -4.59 -43.08
CA ASN A 43 2.91 -3.59 -42.16
C ASN A 43 1.75 -4.13 -41.33
N ARG A 44 0.88 -4.97 -41.90
CA ARG A 44 -0.23 -5.58 -41.16
C ARG A 44 0.26 -6.59 -40.14
N SER A 45 1.24 -7.45 -40.48
CA SER A 45 1.82 -8.41 -39.54
C SER A 45 2.61 -7.73 -38.41
N MET A 46 3.30 -6.63 -38.68
CA MET A 46 4.04 -5.84 -37.67
C MET A 46 3.09 -5.09 -36.74
N SER A 47 1.99 -4.54 -37.25
CA SER A 47 0.95 -3.89 -36.43
C SER A 47 0.21 -4.89 -35.56
N ASP A 48 -0.06 -6.10 -36.04
CA ASP A 48 -0.72 -7.15 -35.26
C ASP A 48 0.21 -7.74 -34.19
N SER A 49 1.51 -7.87 -34.46
CA SER A 49 2.50 -8.28 -33.48
C SER A 49 2.66 -7.24 -32.37
N LEU A 50 2.68 -5.95 -32.70
CA LEU A 50 2.73 -4.84 -31.76
C LEU A 50 1.45 -4.76 -30.90
N LYS A 51 0.26 -4.99 -31.47
CA LYS A 51 -1.00 -5.06 -30.71
C LYS A 51 -1.01 -6.25 -29.77
N ARG A 52 -0.59 -7.43 -30.21
CA ARG A 52 -0.47 -8.64 -29.36
C ARG A 52 0.53 -8.44 -28.23
N SER A 53 1.68 -7.80 -28.49
CA SER A 53 2.68 -7.47 -27.48
C SER A 53 2.10 -6.52 -26.43
N LYS A 54 1.46 -5.42 -26.81
CA LYS A 54 0.82 -4.47 -25.90
C LYS A 54 -0.28 -5.11 -25.05
N THR A 55 -1.10 -5.97 -25.64
CA THR A 55 -2.17 -6.69 -24.91
C THR A 55 -1.57 -7.67 -23.90
N LYS A 56 -0.51 -8.39 -24.28
CA LYS A 56 0.19 -9.34 -23.40
C LYS A 56 0.88 -8.60 -22.25
N THR A 57 1.54 -7.47 -22.50
CA THR A 57 2.17 -6.63 -21.47
C THR A 57 1.13 -6.12 -20.47
N ARG A 58 0.00 -5.57 -20.95
CA ARG A 58 -1.08 -5.09 -20.09
C ARG A 58 -1.72 -6.21 -19.26
N ALA A 59 -1.84 -7.42 -19.79
CA ALA A 59 -2.34 -8.58 -19.05
C ALA A 59 -1.35 -9.03 -17.98
N ILE A 60 -0.04 -8.98 -18.23
CA ILE A 60 1.01 -9.28 -17.25
C ILE A 60 1.04 -8.23 -16.15
N GLU A 61 0.97 -6.94 -16.47
CA GLU A 61 0.91 -5.85 -15.50
C GLU A 61 -0.30 -5.98 -14.58
N ASN A 62 -1.48 -6.31 -15.11
CA ASN A 62 -2.68 -6.60 -14.33
C ASN A 62 -2.51 -7.82 -13.42
N LEU A 63 -1.82 -8.86 -13.88
CA LEU A 63 -1.56 -10.06 -13.09
C LEU A 63 -0.60 -9.76 -11.94
N SER A 64 0.51 -9.05 -12.19
CA SER A 64 1.49 -8.67 -11.17
C SER A 64 0.88 -7.76 -10.12
N ALA A 65 0.01 -6.81 -10.51
CA ALA A 65 -0.72 -5.95 -9.59
C ALA A 65 -1.69 -6.76 -8.70
N ARG A 66 -2.39 -7.75 -9.27
CA ARG A 66 -3.26 -8.65 -8.52
C ARG A 66 -2.48 -9.50 -7.53
N VAL A 67 -1.35 -10.07 -7.96
CA VAL A 67 -0.46 -10.86 -7.10
C VAL A 67 0.12 -10.01 -5.97
N TYR A 68 0.52 -8.76 -6.26
CA TYR A 68 0.96 -7.81 -5.25
C TYR A 68 -0.11 -7.60 -4.17
N ASN A 69 -1.36 -7.32 -4.56
CA ASN A 69 -2.45 -7.13 -3.61
C ASN A 69 -2.74 -8.40 -2.81
N GLN A 70 -2.67 -9.58 -3.44
CA GLN A 70 -2.85 -10.86 -2.74
C GLN A 70 -1.76 -11.08 -1.69
N ILE A 71 -0.47 -10.87 -2.01
CA ILE A 71 0.63 -11.01 -1.04
C ILE A 71 0.49 -9.97 0.07
N LYS A 72 0.15 -8.71 -0.25
CA LYS A 72 -0.11 -7.66 0.74
C LYS A 72 -1.22 -8.05 1.71
N ASN A 73 -2.31 -8.62 1.19
CA ASN A 73 -3.41 -9.13 2.01
C ASN A 73 -2.98 -10.30 2.90
N LEU A 74 -2.16 -11.24 2.40
CA LEU A 74 -1.63 -12.34 3.23
C LEU A 74 -0.80 -11.82 4.41
N ILE A 75 -0.07 -10.72 4.22
CA ILE A 75 0.66 -10.05 5.31
C ILE A 75 -0.33 -9.35 6.26
N LEU A 76 -1.34 -8.67 5.73
CA LEU A 76 -2.39 -8.02 6.53
C LEU A 76 -3.16 -9.01 7.41
N CYS A 77 -3.51 -10.17 6.89
CA CYS A 77 -4.24 -11.21 7.62
C CYS A 77 -3.35 -12.11 8.51
N ASN A 78 -2.07 -11.75 8.71
CA ASN A 78 -1.08 -12.56 9.45
C ASN A 78 -0.84 -13.98 8.91
N GLU A 79 -1.26 -14.28 7.69
CA GLU A 79 -0.90 -15.54 7.03
C GLU A 79 0.57 -15.55 6.60
N ILE A 80 1.14 -14.37 6.41
CA ILE A 80 2.57 -14.12 6.32
C ILE A 80 2.96 -13.20 7.46
N MET A 81 3.77 -13.71 8.38
CA MET A 81 4.16 -12.96 9.57
C MET A 81 5.34 -12.01 9.28
N PRO A 82 5.37 -10.80 9.90
CA PRO A 82 6.59 -10.01 9.92
C PRO A 82 7.79 -10.82 10.44
N GLY A 83 8.93 -10.72 9.74
CA GLY A 83 10.13 -11.53 9.98
C GLY A 83 10.17 -12.88 9.24
N GLN A 84 9.09 -13.30 8.60
CA GLN A 84 9.02 -14.57 7.86
C GLN A 84 9.76 -14.47 6.51
N LYS A 85 10.48 -15.53 6.15
CA LYS A 85 11.06 -15.70 4.81
C LYS A 85 9.96 -15.95 3.78
N LEU A 86 10.11 -15.34 2.60
CA LEU A 86 9.17 -15.43 1.49
C LEU A 86 9.82 -16.20 0.35
N HIS A 87 9.39 -17.44 0.16
CA HIS A 87 9.87 -18.27 -0.94
C HIS A 87 8.98 -18.04 -2.17
N HIS A 88 9.53 -17.41 -3.21
CA HIS A 88 8.78 -17.09 -4.44
C HIS A 88 8.19 -18.34 -5.10
N GLN A 89 8.79 -19.52 -4.95
CA GLN A 89 8.25 -20.77 -5.44
C GLN A 89 6.97 -21.16 -4.69
N GLN A 90 7.01 -21.19 -3.35
CA GLN A 90 5.84 -21.53 -2.52
C GLN A 90 4.69 -20.56 -2.74
N LEU A 91 5.00 -19.26 -2.89
CA LEU A 91 3.99 -18.24 -3.20
C LEU A 91 3.38 -18.45 -4.60
N SER A 92 4.18 -18.84 -5.59
CA SER A 92 3.66 -19.10 -6.93
C SER A 92 2.72 -20.32 -6.96
N GLU A 93 3.08 -21.39 -6.25
CA GLU A 93 2.22 -22.57 -6.07
C GLU A 93 0.91 -22.21 -5.34
N ARG A 94 1.02 -21.49 -4.22
CA ARG A 94 -0.14 -21.06 -3.42
C ARG A 94 -1.10 -20.15 -4.19
N LEU A 95 -0.58 -19.24 -5.01
CA LEU A 95 -1.38 -18.26 -5.77
C LEU A 95 -1.80 -18.77 -7.15
N GLY A 96 -1.36 -19.95 -7.57
CA GLY A 96 -1.68 -20.54 -8.88
C GLY A 96 -1.13 -19.74 -10.06
N VAL A 97 0.05 -19.12 -9.91
CA VAL A 97 0.69 -18.29 -10.94
C VAL A 97 2.14 -18.68 -11.16
N SER A 98 2.74 -18.24 -12.26
CA SER A 98 4.18 -18.44 -12.49
C SER A 98 5.04 -17.61 -11.53
N ARG A 99 6.34 -17.92 -11.44
CA ARG A 99 7.29 -17.23 -10.54
C ARG A 99 7.52 -15.75 -10.91
N THR A 100 7.37 -15.39 -12.18
CA THR A 100 7.64 -14.03 -12.66
C THR A 100 6.76 -12.97 -12.00
N PRO A 101 5.41 -13.02 -12.07
CA PRO A 101 4.55 -12.03 -11.41
C PRO A 101 4.73 -12.00 -9.88
N VAL A 102 5.07 -13.14 -9.26
CA VAL A 102 5.38 -13.17 -7.81
C VAL A 102 6.67 -12.40 -7.52
N ARG A 103 7.72 -12.57 -8.32
CA ARG A 103 8.98 -11.86 -8.16
C ARG A 103 8.81 -10.35 -8.38
N GLU A 104 8.03 -9.95 -9.39
CA GLU A 104 7.70 -8.54 -9.65
C GLU A 104 6.93 -7.93 -8.45
N ALA A 105 5.92 -8.62 -7.95
CA ALA A 105 5.16 -8.21 -6.78
C ALA A 105 6.05 -8.08 -5.53
N LEU A 106 6.92 -9.06 -5.25
CA LEU A 106 7.88 -8.99 -4.16
C LEU A 106 8.88 -7.86 -4.33
N THR A 107 9.36 -7.59 -5.55
CA THR A 107 10.26 -6.46 -5.85
C THR A 107 9.57 -5.13 -5.56
N ARG A 108 8.30 -4.98 -5.93
CA ARG A 108 7.50 -3.81 -5.59
C ARG A 108 7.34 -3.65 -4.07
N LEU A 109 7.05 -4.73 -3.33
CA LEU A 109 6.98 -4.72 -1.86
C LEU A 109 8.33 -4.36 -1.21
N VAL A 110 9.47 -4.68 -1.87
CA VAL A 110 10.81 -4.23 -1.44
C VAL A 110 10.97 -2.73 -1.62
N GLN A 111 10.56 -2.18 -2.77
CA GLN A 111 10.61 -0.73 -3.05
C GLN A 111 9.75 0.06 -2.06
N GLU A 112 8.57 -0.45 -1.72
CA GLU A 112 7.67 0.15 -0.74
C GLU A 112 8.11 -0.10 0.72
N GLY A 113 9.13 -0.91 0.93
CA GLY A 113 9.74 -1.14 2.25
C GLY A 113 9.01 -2.15 3.15
N TYR A 114 8.06 -2.95 2.62
CA TYR A 114 7.38 -4.02 3.37
C TYR A 114 8.14 -5.34 3.38
N VAL A 115 8.98 -5.55 2.37
CA VAL A 115 9.82 -6.74 2.23
C VAL A 115 11.27 -6.30 2.12
N SER A 116 12.21 -7.11 2.56
CA SER A 116 13.63 -6.96 2.29
C SER A 116 14.10 -8.07 1.35
N PHE A 117 15.04 -7.74 0.48
CA PHE A 117 15.75 -8.71 -0.33
C PHE A 117 17.23 -8.68 0.02
N LEU A 118 17.79 -9.84 0.33
CA LEU A 118 19.22 -10.00 0.53
C LEU A 118 19.76 -11.06 -0.46
N PRO A 119 20.83 -10.75 -1.21
CA PRO A 119 21.50 -11.75 -2.04
C PRO A 119 21.78 -13.02 -1.24
N ASN A 120 21.57 -14.19 -1.83
CA ASN A 120 21.71 -15.51 -1.23
C ASN A 120 20.81 -15.82 -0.01
N ARG A 121 20.03 -14.86 0.50
CA ARG A 121 19.05 -15.08 1.59
C ARG A 121 17.60 -14.91 1.15
N GLY A 122 17.37 -14.31 -0.03
CA GLY A 122 16.05 -14.14 -0.64
C GLY A 122 15.23 -13.01 0.00
N PHE A 123 13.91 -13.14 -0.09
CA PHE A 123 12.95 -12.18 0.40
C PHE A 123 12.52 -12.49 1.84
N THR A 124 12.33 -11.45 2.64
CA THR A 124 11.85 -11.55 4.03
C THR A 124 10.85 -10.44 4.30
N CYS A 125 9.68 -10.76 4.87
CA CYS A 125 8.72 -9.77 5.33
C CYS A 125 9.36 -8.92 6.44
N LYS A 126 9.35 -7.59 6.28
CA LYS A 126 9.97 -6.70 7.27
C LYS A 126 9.14 -6.65 8.54
N GLU A 127 9.84 -6.56 9.65
CA GLU A 127 9.29 -6.23 10.96
C GLU A 127 9.60 -4.76 11.26
N ILE A 128 8.69 -4.07 11.94
CA ILE A 128 8.91 -2.69 12.35
C ILE A 128 10.06 -2.61 13.34
N ARG A 129 10.96 -1.64 13.16
CA ARG A 129 12.03 -1.36 14.11
C ARG A 129 11.60 -0.30 15.10
N LEU A 130 12.27 -0.27 16.27
CA LEU A 130 11.96 0.65 17.37
C LEU A 130 11.94 2.11 16.88
N GLN A 131 13.04 2.56 16.28
CA GLN A 131 13.17 3.91 15.74
C GLN A 131 12.11 4.21 14.66
N GLU A 132 11.86 3.28 13.73
CA GLU A 132 10.84 3.46 12.70
C GLU A 132 9.44 3.59 13.32
N ALA A 133 9.14 2.85 14.38
CA ALA A 133 7.88 2.97 15.09
C ALA A 133 7.74 4.36 15.72
N GLU A 134 8.80 4.86 16.37
CA GLU A 134 8.84 6.19 16.97
C GLU A 134 8.54 7.27 15.92
N GLU A 135 9.31 7.30 14.83
CA GLU A 135 9.17 8.25 13.72
C GLU A 135 7.75 8.22 13.09
N LEU A 136 7.17 7.03 12.93
CA LEU A 136 5.81 6.89 12.37
C LEU A 136 4.72 7.41 13.32
N TYR A 137 4.88 7.24 14.63
CA TYR A 137 3.93 7.76 15.60
C TYR A 137 4.03 9.27 15.76
N GLU A 138 5.22 9.86 15.69
CA GLU A 138 5.41 11.32 15.62
C GLU A 138 4.73 11.91 14.39
N LEU A 139 4.91 11.29 13.23
CA LEU A 139 4.26 11.72 12.00
C LEU A 139 2.73 11.57 12.08
N ARG A 140 2.21 10.49 12.70
CA ARG A 140 0.78 10.34 12.99
C ARG A 140 0.26 11.51 13.80
N GLU A 141 0.92 11.83 14.91
CA GLU A 141 0.48 12.90 15.82
C GLU A 141 0.38 14.24 15.07
N ALA A 142 1.36 14.57 14.24
CA ALA A 142 1.36 15.80 13.47
C ALA A 142 0.21 15.84 12.45
N LEU A 143 0.05 14.78 11.65
CA LEU A 143 -0.98 14.70 10.61
C LEU A 143 -2.38 14.65 11.18
N GLU A 144 -2.59 13.85 12.24
CA GLU A 144 -3.91 13.62 12.80
C GLU A 144 -4.40 14.81 13.65
N ALA A 145 -3.50 15.52 14.36
CA ALA A 145 -3.85 16.75 15.06
C ALA A 145 -4.39 17.80 14.07
N PHE A 146 -3.71 18.01 12.96
CA PHE A 146 -4.19 18.90 11.91
C PHE A 146 -5.49 18.39 11.27
N ALA A 147 -5.63 17.07 11.07
CA ALA A 147 -6.83 16.49 10.49
C ALA A 147 -8.06 16.71 11.36
N VAL A 148 -7.97 16.52 12.68
CA VAL A 148 -9.13 16.67 13.58
C VAL A 148 -9.62 18.11 13.67
N GLU A 149 -8.72 19.09 13.68
CA GLU A 149 -9.09 20.52 13.63
C GLU A 149 -9.90 20.84 12.36
N LYS A 150 -9.41 20.39 11.21
CA LYS A 150 -10.11 20.57 9.94
C LYS A 150 -11.42 19.80 9.85
N ALA A 151 -11.46 18.58 10.38
CA ALA A 151 -12.66 17.75 10.42
C ALA A 151 -13.78 18.42 11.23
N ILE A 152 -13.46 19.04 12.37
CA ILE A 152 -14.43 19.77 13.19
C ILE A 152 -15.03 20.95 12.42
N ALA A 153 -14.21 21.70 11.66
CA ALA A 153 -14.69 22.81 10.84
C ALA A 153 -15.67 22.35 9.73
N ASN A 154 -15.47 21.14 9.20
CA ASN A 154 -16.28 20.55 8.12
C ASN A 154 -17.38 19.61 8.60
N LEU A 155 -17.55 19.43 9.91
CA LEU A 155 -18.41 18.41 10.50
C LEU A 155 -19.89 18.71 10.25
N SER A 156 -20.59 17.80 9.57
CA SER A 156 -22.04 17.76 9.42
C SER A 156 -22.67 16.72 10.34
N ASP A 157 -23.96 16.85 10.62
CA ASP A 157 -24.68 15.85 11.44
C ASP A 157 -24.66 14.45 10.83
N ALA A 158 -24.67 14.35 9.49
CA ALA A 158 -24.57 13.07 8.81
C ALA A 158 -23.17 12.44 9.00
N ALA A 159 -22.10 13.24 8.89
CA ALA A 159 -20.74 12.82 9.12
C ALA A 159 -20.54 12.37 10.57
N LEU A 160 -21.08 13.10 11.52
CA LEU A 160 -21.04 12.78 12.94
C LEU A 160 -21.72 11.43 13.23
N ARG A 161 -22.92 11.20 12.68
CA ARG A 161 -23.60 9.88 12.79
C ARG A 161 -22.76 8.74 12.24
N GLY A 162 -22.12 8.95 11.08
CA GLY A 162 -21.23 7.96 10.46
C GLY A 162 -20.02 7.63 11.32
N LEU A 163 -19.38 8.66 11.89
CA LEU A 163 -18.23 8.50 12.78
C LEU A 163 -18.62 7.77 14.08
N ARG A 164 -19.75 8.15 14.67
CA ARG A 164 -20.33 7.48 15.85
C ARG A 164 -20.56 5.99 15.59
N ALA A 165 -21.16 5.63 14.45
CA ALA A 165 -21.38 4.23 14.09
C ALA A 165 -20.08 3.43 13.97
N LYS A 166 -19.02 4.01 13.38
CA LYS A 166 -17.69 3.40 13.31
C LYS A 166 -17.08 3.16 14.70
N MET A 167 -17.13 4.16 15.59
CA MET A 167 -16.58 4.05 16.94
C MET A 167 -17.33 3.02 17.80
N HIS A 168 -18.65 2.92 17.67
CA HIS A 168 -19.42 1.88 18.34
C HIS A 168 -19.12 0.47 17.76
N SER A 169 -18.88 0.34 16.46
CA SER A 169 -18.44 -0.93 15.88
C SER A 169 -17.10 -1.39 16.45
N TYR A 170 -16.14 -0.47 16.59
CA TYR A 170 -14.88 -0.73 17.28
C TYR A 170 -15.07 -1.26 18.70
N GLY A 171 -15.99 -0.66 19.48
CA GLY A 171 -16.25 -1.03 20.87
C GLY A 171 -16.78 -2.46 21.07
N ARG A 172 -17.52 -3.01 20.11
CA ARG A 172 -18.08 -4.37 20.22
C ARG A 172 -17.03 -5.47 20.23
N ASP A 173 -15.87 -5.24 19.61
CA ASP A 173 -14.81 -6.23 19.44
C ASP A 173 -13.66 -6.07 20.46
N VAL A 174 -13.74 -5.04 21.32
CA VAL A 174 -12.66 -4.67 22.24
C VAL A 174 -12.41 -5.70 23.33
N GLU A 175 -13.42 -6.45 23.76
CA GLU A 175 -13.32 -7.36 24.90
C GLU A 175 -12.64 -8.70 24.59
N ASN A 176 -12.54 -9.08 23.33
CA ASN A 176 -12.27 -10.47 22.96
C ASN A 176 -10.83 -10.86 22.62
N ARG A 177 -9.87 -10.00 22.45
CA ARG A 177 -8.42 -10.22 22.22
C ARG A 177 -7.82 -9.13 21.34
N PHE A 178 -6.50 -8.92 21.44
CA PHE A 178 -5.79 -8.11 20.46
C PHE A 178 -5.67 -8.90 19.16
N THR A 179 -6.47 -8.52 18.19
CA THR A 179 -6.43 -9.09 16.86
C THR A 179 -5.94 -8.04 15.87
N ARG A 180 -5.54 -8.51 14.69
CA ARG A 180 -5.18 -7.63 13.58
C ARG A 180 -6.38 -6.77 13.15
N GLU A 181 -7.56 -7.34 13.22
CA GLU A 181 -8.82 -6.66 12.92
C GLU A 181 -8.98 -5.40 13.77
N ARG A 182 -8.60 -5.45 15.05
CA ARG A 182 -8.61 -4.26 15.92
C ARG A 182 -7.69 -3.14 15.46
N LEU A 183 -6.49 -3.48 14.96
CA LEU A 183 -5.60 -2.47 14.38
C LEU A 183 -6.19 -1.85 13.12
N VAL A 184 -6.90 -2.65 12.32
CA VAL A 184 -7.59 -2.16 11.11
C VAL A 184 -8.78 -1.28 11.50
N TYR A 185 -9.58 -1.67 12.49
CA TYR A 185 -10.69 -0.84 12.99
C TYR A 185 -10.21 0.48 13.61
N ASP A 186 -9.12 0.44 14.38
CA ASP A 186 -8.48 1.66 14.91
C ASP A 186 -8.07 2.59 13.75
N GLN A 187 -7.36 2.06 12.77
CA GLN A 187 -7.00 2.78 11.55
C GLN A 187 -8.22 3.38 10.84
N ASP A 188 -9.32 2.64 10.71
CA ASP A 188 -10.53 3.08 10.01
C ASP A 188 -11.22 4.28 10.71
N VAL A 189 -11.15 4.35 12.04
CA VAL A 189 -11.65 5.51 12.82
C VAL A 189 -10.80 6.73 12.50
N HIS A 190 -9.48 6.62 12.59
CA HIS A 190 -8.57 7.73 12.33
C HIS A 190 -8.62 8.23 10.88
N LEU A 191 -8.69 7.31 9.91
CA LEU A 191 -8.83 7.67 8.49
C LEU A 191 -10.20 8.30 8.18
N ALA A 192 -11.27 7.92 8.89
CA ALA A 192 -12.56 8.57 8.74
C ALA A 192 -12.51 10.04 9.20
N ILE A 193 -11.80 10.33 10.29
CA ILE A 193 -11.56 11.71 10.73
C ILE A 193 -10.73 12.48 9.71
N ALA A 194 -9.67 11.87 9.18
CA ALA A 194 -8.84 12.49 8.14
C ALA A 194 -9.61 12.75 6.84
N GLU A 195 -10.59 11.92 6.49
CA GLU A 195 -11.48 12.13 5.34
C GLU A 195 -12.36 13.37 5.51
N LEU A 196 -12.90 13.58 6.73
CA LEU A 196 -13.69 14.77 7.07
C LEU A 196 -12.88 16.07 7.01
N ALA A 197 -11.55 16.00 7.15
CA ALA A 197 -10.68 17.15 6.96
C ALA A 197 -10.70 17.75 5.55
N GLY A 198 -11.22 17.00 4.55
CA GLY A 198 -11.31 17.45 3.16
C GLY A 198 -9.96 17.60 2.44
N ASN A 199 -8.89 17.00 2.99
CA ASN A 199 -7.54 17.03 2.43
C ASN A 199 -7.12 15.62 2.01
N GLU A 200 -7.32 15.30 0.74
CA GLU A 200 -7.04 13.98 0.17
C GLU A 200 -5.55 13.62 0.26
N THR A 201 -4.65 14.58 0.10
CA THR A 201 -3.21 14.37 0.24
C THR A 201 -2.84 13.94 1.66
N LEU A 202 -3.37 14.63 2.67
CA LEU A 202 -3.17 14.28 4.08
C LEU A 202 -3.72 12.87 4.38
N LYS A 203 -4.94 12.56 3.94
CA LYS A 203 -5.57 11.24 4.12
C LYS A 203 -4.70 10.14 3.51
N ASN A 204 -4.20 10.34 2.29
CA ASN A 204 -3.34 9.38 1.62
C ASN A 204 -2.00 9.18 2.36
N MET A 205 -1.36 10.27 2.80
CA MET A 205 -0.13 10.17 3.61
C MET A 205 -0.38 9.41 4.92
N LEU A 206 -1.45 9.73 5.62
CA LEU A 206 -1.81 9.05 6.87
C LEU A 206 -2.13 7.56 6.63
N SER A 207 -2.82 7.23 5.54
CA SER A 207 -3.07 5.84 5.14
C SER A 207 -1.76 5.06 4.95
N HIS A 208 -0.76 5.63 4.31
CA HIS A 208 0.56 5.01 4.15
C HIS A 208 1.30 4.83 5.49
N VAL A 209 1.18 5.79 6.42
CA VAL A 209 1.75 5.66 7.76
C VAL A 209 1.11 4.48 8.50
N PHE A 210 -0.21 4.39 8.48
CA PHE A 210 -0.95 3.26 9.08
C PHE A 210 -0.58 1.92 8.45
N GLU A 211 -0.53 1.85 7.12
CA GLU A 211 -0.12 0.63 6.43
C GLU A 211 1.26 0.15 6.89
N ARG A 212 2.23 1.05 7.04
CA ARG A 212 3.57 0.69 7.53
C ARG A 212 3.53 0.16 8.95
N ILE A 213 2.73 0.75 9.83
CA ILE A 213 2.56 0.29 11.22
C ILE A 213 1.87 -1.08 11.22
N VAL A 214 0.72 -1.21 10.54
CA VAL A 214 -0.10 -2.41 10.55
C VAL A 214 0.60 -3.59 9.88
N LEU A 215 1.20 -3.41 8.69
CA LEU A 215 1.85 -4.50 7.96
C LEU A 215 3.12 -5.04 8.62
N LYS A 216 3.86 -4.18 9.34
CA LYS A 216 5.14 -4.56 9.92
C LYS A 216 5.05 -4.94 11.40
N ARG A 217 3.93 -4.67 12.06
CA ARG A 217 3.72 -4.98 13.47
C ARG A 217 3.27 -6.42 13.63
N ARG A 218 3.92 -7.14 14.52
CA ARG A 218 3.49 -8.47 14.96
C ARG A 218 2.33 -8.36 15.94
N THR A 219 1.39 -9.29 15.88
CA THR A 219 0.22 -9.35 16.77
C THR A 219 0.21 -10.61 17.65
N ASP A 220 1.34 -11.33 17.72
CA ASP A 220 1.49 -12.57 18.46
C ASP A 220 1.93 -12.32 19.92
N GLY A 221 1.03 -12.00 20.79
CA GLY A 221 1.14 -12.36 22.17
C GLY A 221 1.70 -11.37 23.19
N LEU A 222 2.07 -10.14 22.87
CA LEU A 222 2.56 -9.16 23.84
C LEU A 222 1.67 -7.90 23.87
N TYR A 223 0.39 -8.10 24.11
CA TYR A 223 -0.57 -7.01 24.12
C TYR A 223 -1.27 -6.92 25.47
N ASP A 224 -1.39 -5.69 25.96
CA ASP A 224 -2.21 -5.39 27.13
C ASP A 224 -3.70 -5.27 26.71
N PRO A 225 -4.57 -6.21 27.11
CA PRO A 225 -6.01 -6.13 26.82
C PRO A 225 -6.65 -4.84 27.32
N ALA A 226 -6.19 -4.30 28.46
CA ALA A 226 -6.70 -3.08 29.05
C ALA A 226 -6.50 -1.86 28.12
N ARG A 227 -5.43 -1.86 27.29
CA ARG A 227 -5.20 -0.78 26.32
C ARG A 227 -6.34 -0.64 25.31
N GLY A 228 -6.97 -1.74 24.93
CA GLY A 228 -8.07 -1.68 23.97
C GLY A 228 -9.31 -1.01 24.55
N VAL A 229 -9.68 -1.36 25.76
CA VAL A 229 -10.81 -0.72 26.48
C VAL A 229 -10.55 0.77 26.62
N THR A 230 -9.33 1.13 27.09
CA THR A 230 -8.94 2.54 27.24
C THR A 230 -8.96 3.29 25.91
N ALA A 231 -8.46 2.68 24.80
CA ALA A 231 -8.50 3.29 23.47
C ALA A 231 -9.94 3.57 23.01
N HIS A 232 -10.86 2.65 23.25
CA HIS A 232 -12.26 2.86 22.93
C HIS A 232 -12.85 4.04 23.69
N GLN A 233 -12.59 4.14 25.00
CA GLN A 233 -13.03 5.28 25.82
C GLN A 233 -12.43 6.60 25.33
N GLU A 234 -11.16 6.59 24.90
CA GLU A 234 -10.49 7.75 24.30
C GLU A 234 -11.18 8.17 22.99
N HIS A 235 -11.55 7.23 22.12
CA HIS A 235 -12.31 7.52 20.90
C HIS A 235 -13.69 8.12 21.20
N LEU A 236 -14.42 7.63 22.20
CA LEU A 236 -15.71 8.18 22.57
C LEU A 236 -15.59 9.62 23.09
N ARG A 237 -14.58 9.90 23.94
CA ARG A 237 -14.31 11.27 24.41
C ARG A 237 -13.88 12.21 23.27
N LEU A 238 -13.11 11.69 22.31
CA LEU A 238 -12.77 12.44 21.11
C LEU A 238 -14.02 12.81 20.30
N LEU A 239 -14.92 11.84 20.10
CA LEU A 239 -16.20 12.09 19.43
C LEU A 239 -17.02 13.16 20.14
N GLU A 240 -17.11 13.12 21.46
CA GLU A 240 -17.82 14.11 22.28
C GLU A 240 -17.21 15.52 22.09
N ALA A 241 -15.89 15.65 22.13
CA ALA A 241 -15.22 16.93 21.88
C ALA A 241 -15.49 17.45 20.44
N MET A 242 -15.52 16.56 19.45
CA MET A 242 -15.88 16.92 18.06
C MET A 242 -17.34 17.36 17.96
N GLU A 243 -18.29 16.73 18.67
CA GLU A 243 -19.70 17.12 18.74
C GLU A 243 -19.88 18.54 19.32
N HIS A 244 -19.13 18.84 20.37
CA HIS A 244 -19.11 20.18 20.99
C HIS A 244 -18.31 21.21 20.19
N ARG A 245 -17.73 20.82 19.04
CA ARG A 245 -16.87 21.65 18.20
C ARG A 245 -15.72 22.31 18.95
N ASP A 246 -15.12 21.57 19.89
CA ASP A 246 -13.95 21.99 20.66
C ASP A 246 -12.66 21.38 20.08
N PRO A 247 -11.95 22.08 19.17
CA PRO A 247 -10.75 21.56 18.55
C PRO A 247 -9.60 21.40 19.54
N ASN A 248 -9.50 22.25 20.57
CA ASN A 248 -8.42 22.16 21.54
C ASN A 248 -8.50 20.89 22.37
N THR A 249 -9.69 20.59 22.91
CA THR A 249 -9.94 19.36 23.64
C THR A 249 -9.81 18.13 22.75
N ALA A 250 -10.32 18.18 21.51
CA ALA A 250 -10.21 17.07 20.56
C ALA A 250 -8.74 16.74 20.23
N VAL A 251 -7.91 17.75 19.94
CA VAL A 251 -6.48 17.59 19.68
C VAL A 251 -5.76 17.04 20.91
N ALA A 252 -6.05 17.54 22.12
CA ALA A 252 -5.42 17.06 23.34
C ALA A 252 -5.73 15.57 23.60
N ILE A 253 -7.00 15.16 23.45
CA ILE A 253 -7.40 13.75 23.57
C ILE A 253 -6.72 12.89 22.54
N LEU A 254 -6.71 13.31 21.27
CA LEU A 254 -6.11 12.57 20.17
C LEU A 254 -4.60 12.38 20.36
N ARG A 255 -3.87 13.42 20.75
CA ARG A 255 -2.45 13.32 21.08
C ARG A 255 -2.18 12.34 22.20
N GLY A 256 -2.94 12.41 23.29
CA GLY A 256 -2.83 11.47 24.40
C GLY A 256 -3.06 10.03 23.97
N HIS A 257 -4.07 9.79 23.12
CA HIS A 257 -4.38 8.49 22.54
C HIS A 257 -3.20 7.94 21.70
N ILE A 258 -2.65 8.76 20.79
CA ILE A 258 -1.54 8.37 19.92
C ILE A 258 -0.28 8.06 20.75
N GLN A 259 0.05 8.91 21.73
CA GLN A 259 1.20 8.72 22.61
C GLN A 259 1.07 7.47 23.49
N ALA A 260 -0.14 7.16 23.99
CA ALA A 260 -0.40 5.92 24.70
C ALA A 260 -0.23 4.69 23.79
N GLY A 261 -0.70 4.78 22.55
CA GLY A 261 -0.47 3.77 21.51
C GLY A 261 1.02 3.58 21.22
N GLN A 262 1.79 4.67 21.07
CA GLN A 262 3.24 4.65 20.86
C GLN A 262 3.96 3.93 22.01
N LYS A 263 3.68 4.33 23.27
CA LYS A 263 4.27 3.70 24.46
C LYS A 263 4.04 2.19 24.48
N ASN A 264 2.83 1.74 24.13
CA ASN A 264 2.50 0.33 24.08
C ASN A 264 3.32 -0.41 23.01
N VAL A 265 3.42 0.15 21.79
CA VAL A 265 4.22 -0.45 20.72
C VAL A 265 5.70 -0.48 21.08
N MET A 266 6.23 0.60 21.64
CA MET A 266 7.63 0.69 22.04
C MET A 266 7.97 -0.33 23.15
N SER A 267 7.07 -0.54 24.10
CA SER A 267 7.21 -1.56 25.16
C SER A 267 7.26 -2.97 24.55
N ASP A 268 6.32 -3.30 23.66
CA ASP A 268 6.28 -4.60 22.96
C ASP A 268 7.58 -4.85 22.17
N LEU A 269 8.06 -3.87 21.41
CA LEU A 269 9.27 -4.00 20.61
C LEU A 269 10.53 -4.18 21.47
N LYS A 270 10.68 -3.43 22.57
CA LYS A 270 11.77 -3.56 23.52
C LYS A 270 11.80 -4.97 24.15
N GLN A 271 10.63 -5.46 24.59
CA GLN A 271 10.51 -6.78 25.18
C GLN A 271 10.90 -7.89 24.19
N ARG A 272 10.46 -7.79 22.91
CA ARG A 272 10.85 -8.73 21.84
C ARG A 272 12.35 -8.72 21.57
N GLN A 273 12.97 -7.54 21.57
CA GLN A 273 14.43 -7.41 21.40
C GLN A 273 15.16 -8.10 22.56
N ALA A 274 14.73 -7.90 23.80
CA ALA A 274 15.32 -8.57 24.96
C ALA A 274 15.23 -10.09 24.89
N ILE A 275 14.06 -10.64 24.53
CA ILE A 275 13.85 -12.09 24.33
C ILE A 275 14.76 -12.66 23.22
N ARG A 276 14.94 -11.93 22.12
CA ARG A 276 15.85 -12.34 21.04
C ARG A 276 17.30 -12.32 21.47
N GLY A 277 17.71 -11.30 22.22
CA GLY A 277 19.08 -11.21 22.80
C GLY A 277 19.41 -12.41 23.68
N LEU A 278 18.47 -12.88 24.50
CA LEU A 278 18.64 -14.06 25.35
C LEU A 278 18.78 -15.37 24.54
N ARG A 279 18.15 -15.48 23.38
CA ARG A 279 18.23 -16.69 22.52
C ARG A 279 19.53 -16.78 21.72
N THR A 280 20.28 -15.69 21.58
CA THR A 280 21.53 -15.63 20.81
C THR A 280 22.78 -15.87 21.69
N ILE A 281 22.62 -16.01 23.00
CA ILE A 281 23.72 -16.37 23.88
C ILE A 281 24.09 -17.84 23.59
N PRO A 282 25.32 -18.13 23.10
CA PRO A 282 25.72 -19.50 22.85
C PRO A 282 25.69 -20.28 24.17
N LYS A 283 25.07 -21.47 24.17
CA LYS A 283 25.16 -22.40 25.29
C LYS A 283 26.65 -22.62 25.55
N ARG A 284 27.18 -22.20 26.71
CA ARG A 284 28.51 -22.58 27.16
C ARG A 284 28.61 -24.09 27.01
N LYS A 285 29.56 -24.57 26.20
CA LYS A 285 29.95 -25.96 26.23
C LYS A 285 30.34 -26.25 27.68
N GLN A 286 29.63 -27.12 28.32
CA GLN A 286 30.09 -27.76 29.54
C GLN A 286 31.18 -28.73 29.09
N ASP A 287 32.43 -28.38 29.38
CA ASP A 287 33.55 -29.27 29.31
C ASP A 287 33.47 -30.29 30.44
#